data_c902c9047b41a276bbe29754e31a399b
#
_entry.id   c902c9047b41a276bbe29754e31a399b
#
_cell.length_a   1.000
_cell.length_b   1.000
_cell.length_c   1.000
_cell.angle_alpha   90.00
_cell.angle_beta   90.00
_cell.angle_gamma   90.00
#
_symmetry.space_group_name_H-M   'P 1'
#
loop_
_entity.id
_entity.type
_entity.pdbx_description
1 polymer ?
#
loop_
_entity_poly.entity_id
_entity_poly.type
_entity_poly.pdbx_seq_one_letter_code
_entity_poly.pdbx_strand_id
1 'polypeptide(L)'
;MDKIIYNKFYLLFLVGLAFSNFPSTKIQYVVSGDTLSQPYFRNFNIDSVNNNVKYAIISLHGDGRNAMEHFNIITQAAENVGLEDSTLILAPIYPYFEDLYDHNLGDDVLYWSDIDWNAGDLSRNTQSNPRPFRISSFSTLDTIYHRLVNNNPSLRKITLTGHSAGSQMVVRYAAGGRAQSAINNTEIDFFYVPTNTPSFLYYDNNRVLNQGADVFQFGPTDCGSASQYKYGLENLNQYMTETGENQIKEKYKTTNVTYLVGQYDFGGQTSTCARMVQGNSRLLRTHIYFSYIGYFYGDSVYNTQKMVEIPSAYHEFEQIVFTDCGMSALFGVGDCDLFVDGAQLYNHLPIAIAGEDQIANPGTVETLNASESFDQDGEIENYTWTQLSGAEINIQFSDSAYASFIVPQQGEGVIIQLEVYDNDGAVGRDTISFVINSPPVANAGEDQWVGASVVVLLDGSTSSDVNNNIESYSWSQISGTNISLFS
;
A
#
# COMPACT_ATOMS: atom_id res chain seq x y z
N MET A 1 -52.87 -28.27 -19.81
CA MET A 1 -52.81 -28.67 -18.37
C MET A 1 -51.68 -29.67 -18.23
N ASP A 2 -50.48 -29.20 -18.21
CA ASP A 2 -49.30 -30.05 -18.03
C ASP A 2 -48.67 -29.78 -16.66
N LYS A 3 -48.66 -30.82 -15.86
CA LYS A 3 -48.12 -30.82 -14.51
C LYS A 3 -46.61 -30.91 -14.60
N ILE A 4 -45.91 -29.81 -14.23
CA ILE A 4 -44.48 -29.82 -13.96
C ILE A 4 -44.25 -30.48 -12.61
N ILE A 5 -43.61 -31.65 -12.62
CA ILE A 5 -43.20 -32.40 -11.43
C ILE A 5 -41.87 -31.79 -10.95
N TYR A 6 -41.92 -31.09 -9.82
CA TYR A 6 -40.70 -30.69 -9.11
C TYR A 6 -40.11 -31.90 -8.38
N ASN A 7 -39.01 -32.43 -8.87
CA ASN A 7 -38.20 -33.39 -8.12
C ASN A 7 -37.44 -32.63 -7.03
N LYS A 8 -37.89 -32.76 -5.78
CA LYS A 8 -37.14 -32.33 -4.61
C LYS A 8 -35.99 -33.31 -4.38
N PHE A 9 -34.77 -32.91 -4.77
CA PHE A 9 -33.57 -33.54 -4.24
C PHE A 9 -33.41 -33.11 -2.78
N TYR A 10 -33.65 -34.00 -1.85
CA TYR A 10 -33.20 -33.86 -0.47
C TYR A 10 -31.72 -34.19 -0.43
N LEU A 11 -30.88 -33.16 -0.35
CA LEU A 11 -29.49 -33.32 0.00
C LEU A 11 -29.43 -33.65 1.51
N LEU A 12 -29.13 -34.89 1.85
CA LEU A 12 -28.83 -35.29 3.22
C LEU A 12 -27.51 -34.59 3.61
N PHE A 13 -27.56 -33.53 4.40
CA PHE A 13 -26.42 -33.04 5.13
C PHE A 13 -26.00 -34.07 6.19
N LEU A 14 -25.11 -34.96 5.83
CA LEU A 14 -24.26 -35.63 6.81
C LEU A 14 -23.34 -34.58 7.40
N VAL A 15 -23.69 -34.07 8.59
CA VAL A 15 -22.73 -33.37 9.44
C VAL A 15 -21.70 -34.41 9.90
N GLY A 16 -20.80 -34.78 9.02
CA GLY A 16 -19.55 -35.45 9.40
C GLY A 16 -18.69 -34.38 10.04
N LEU A 17 -18.30 -34.59 11.29
CA LEU A 17 -17.17 -33.93 11.89
C LEU A 17 -15.99 -34.13 10.94
N ALA A 18 -15.70 -33.12 10.11
CA ALA A 18 -14.56 -33.14 9.22
C ALA A 18 -13.32 -32.91 10.10
N PHE A 19 -12.75 -34.00 10.61
CA PHE A 19 -11.36 -33.99 10.98
C PHE A 19 -10.59 -33.63 9.72
N SER A 20 -9.90 -32.50 9.72
CA SER A 20 -8.99 -32.12 8.64
C SER A 20 -7.92 -33.20 8.58
N ASN A 21 -8.01 -34.10 7.61
CA ASN A 21 -7.02 -35.14 7.42
C ASN A 21 -5.74 -34.51 6.92
N PHE A 22 -4.73 -34.39 7.78
CA PHE A 22 -3.39 -34.04 7.34
C PHE A 22 -2.84 -35.17 6.48
N PRO A 23 -2.29 -34.87 5.29
CA PRO A 23 -1.74 -35.90 4.42
C PRO A 23 -0.45 -36.49 4.97
N SER A 24 -0.20 -37.76 4.71
CA SER A 24 1.09 -38.41 5.00
C SER A 24 2.22 -37.93 4.09
N THR A 25 1.89 -37.33 2.95
CA THR A 25 2.85 -36.79 1.99
C THR A 25 3.45 -35.49 2.52
N LYS A 26 4.77 -35.39 2.54
CA LYS A 26 5.49 -34.24 3.11
C LYS A 26 6.58 -33.74 2.15
N ILE A 27 6.72 -32.43 2.03
CA ILE A 27 7.91 -31.79 1.43
C ILE A 27 8.99 -31.73 2.50
N GLN A 28 10.21 -32.12 2.17
CA GLN A 28 11.36 -32.07 3.07
C GLN A 28 12.21 -30.83 2.81
N TYR A 29 12.69 -30.23 3.90
CA TYR A 29 13.60 -29.09 3.95
C TYR A 29 14.83 -29.49 4.75
N VAL A 30 16.01 -29.37 4.15
CA VAL A 30 17.28 -29.76 4.77
C VAL A 30 18.14 -28.53 5.02
N VAL A 31 18.55 -28.30 6.25
CA VAL A 31 19.45 -27.22 6.66
C VAL A 31 20.54 -27.79 7.56
N SER A 32 21.81 -27.63 7.15
CA SER A 32 22.98 -28.08 7.92
C SER A 32 22.96 -29.57 8.33
N GLY A 33 22.25 -30.42 7.58
CA GLY A 33 22.12 -31.85 7.84
C GLY A 33 20.86 -32.25 8.63
N ASP A 34 20.18 -31.31 9.23
CA ASP A 34 18.89 -31.54 9.86
C ASP A 34 17.76 -31.47 8.83
N THR A 35 16.69 -32.22 9.04
CA THR A 35 15.53 -32.27 8.14
C THR A 35 14.24 -31.94 8.88
N LEU A 36 13.49 -30.98 8.35
CA LEU A 36 12.10 -30.73 8.74
C LEU A 36 11.18 -30.94 7.53
N SER A 37 9.90 -31.11 7.77
CA SER A 37 8.92 -31.46 6.75
C SER A 37 7.65 -30.60 6.84
N GLN A 38 6.96 -30.47 5.71
CA GLN A 38 5.67 -29.78 5.59
C GLN A 38 4.67 -30.70 4.90
N PRO A 39 3.50 -30.99 5.51
CA PRO A 39 2.44 -31.75 4.88
C PRO A 39 1.84 -31.01 3.68
N TYR A 40 1.47 -31.76 2.62
CA TYR A 40 0.81 -31.18 1.43
C TYR A 40 0.00 -32.21 0.65
N PHE A 41 -1.07 -31.77 0.01
CA PHE A 41 -1.81 -32.55 -0.98
C PHE A 41 -1.22 -32.34 -2.36
N ARG A 42 -1.27 -33.36 -3.20
CA ARG A 42 -0.77 -33.33 -4.59
C ARG A 42 -1.43 -34.38 -5.48
N ASN A 43 -1.53 -34.13 -6.77
CA ASN A 43 -1.87 -35.12 -7.76
C ASN A 43 -0.62 -35.81 -8.35
N PHE A 44 0.46 -35.08 -8.66
CA PHE A 44 1.73 -35.63 -9.16
C PHE A 44 2.85 -35.46 -8.12
N ASN A 45 3.90 -36.29 -8.25
CA ASN A 45 5.04 -36.19 -7.36
C ASN A 45 5.97 -35.03 -7.79
N ILE A 46 6.14 -34.05 -6.90
CA ILE A 46 6.98 -32.87 -7.13
C ILE A 46 8.50 -33.21 -7.25
N ASP A 47 8.93 -34.35 -6.69
CA ASP A 47 10.33 -34.79 -6.67
C ASP A 47 10.67 -35.73 -7.82
N SER A 48 9.74 -35.98 -8.75
CA SER A 48 9.93 -36.83 -9.92
C SER A 48 9.82 -36.04 -11.21
N VAL A 49 10.71 -36.32 -12.19
CA VAL A 49 10.63 -35.69 -13.49
C VAL A 49 9.30 -36.06 -14.19
N ASN A 50 8.56 -35.06 -14.65
CA ASN A 50 7.33 -35.23 -15.41
C ASN A 50 7.31 -34.30 -16.65
N ASN A 51 7.43 -34.91 -17.83
CA ASN A 51 7.46 -34.16 -19.09
C ASN A 51 6.08 -33.73 -19.60
N ASN A 52 5.00 -34.22 -18.99
CA ASN A 52 3.62 -33.89 -19.40
C ASN A 52 3.11 -32.63 -18.71
N VAL A 53 3.67 -32.25 -17.57
CA VAL A 53 3.25 -31.09 -16.81
C VAL A 53 3.64 -29.81 -17.54
N LYS A 54 2.61 -29.03 -17.91
CA LYS A 54 2.72 -27.73 -18.55
C LYS A 54 2.31 -26.59 -17.62
N TYR A 55 1.44 -26.90 -16.65
CA TYR A 55 0.88 -25.97 -15.68
C TYR A 55 1.13 -26.45 -14.26
N ALA A 56 1.35 -25.53 -13.34
CA ALA A 56 1.39 -25.83 -11.92
C ALA A 56 0.49 -24.84 -11.16
N ILE A 57 -0.33 -25.36 -10.26
CA ILE A 57 -1.16 -24.54 -9.36
C ILE A 57 -0.80 -24.89 -7.94
N ILE A 58 -0.38 -23.85 -7.17
CA ILE A 58 -0.15 -23.93 -5.74
C ILE A 58 -1.34 -23.23 -5.08
N SER A 59 -2.15 -23.96 -4.31
CA SER A 59 -3.34 -23.43 -3.65
C SER A 59 -3.15 -23.34 -2.15
N LEU A 60 -3.24 -22.13 -1.59
CA LEU A 60 -3.05 -21.84 -0.18
C LEU A 60 -4.38 -21.77 0.55
N HIS A 61 -4.51 -22.56 1.61
CA HIS A 61 -5.71 -22.66 2.44
C HIS A 61 -6.06 -21.36 3.19
N GLY A 62 -7.32 -21.28 3.64
CA GLY A 62 -7.77 -20.23 4.57
C GLY A 62 -7.30 -20.49 6.01
N ASP A 63 -7.82 -19.71 6.95
CA ASP A 63 -7.48 -19.80 8.36
C ASP A 63 -7.86 -21.16 9.00
N GLY A 64 -8.87 -21.82 8.46
CA GLY A 64 -9.32 -23.16 8.85
C GLY A 64 -8.38 -24.32 8.45
N ARG A 65 -7.27 -24.07 7.79
CA ARG A 65 -6.31 -25.10 7.30
C ARG A 65 -6.95 -26.16 6.39
N ASN A 66 -7.96 -25.77 5.62
CA ASN A 66 -8.77 -26.60 4.73
C ASN A 66 -8.08 -26.92 3.39
N ALA A 67 -6.80 -27.26 3.41
CA ALA A 67 -5.99 -27.49 2.20
C ALA A 67 -6.52 -28.66 1.33
N MET A 68 -7.13 -29.67 1.94
CA MET A 68 -7.76 -30.78 1.19
C MET A 68 -8.93 -30.28 0.33
N GLU A 69 -9.77 -29.45 0.88
CA GLU A 69 -10.89 -28.83 0.16
C GLU A 69 -10.38 -28.01 -1.02
N HIS A 70 -9.39 -27.13 -0.78
CA HIS A 70 -8.75 -26.35 -1.84
C HIS A 70 -8.14 -27.24 -2.94
N PHE A 71 -7.44 -28.31 -2.54
CA PHE A 71 -6.88 -29.29 -3.47
C PHE A 71 -7.97 -29.92 -4.35
N ASN A 72 -9.09 -30.35 -3.75
CA ASN A 72 -10.19 -30.98 -4.46
C ASN A 72 -10.89 -30.00 -5.43
N ILE A 73 -11.13 -28.76 -5.00
CA ILE A 73 -11.74 -27.71 -5.83
C ILE A 73 -10.86 -27.44 -7.07
N ILE A 74 -9.55 -27.25 -6.89
CA ILE A 74 -8.64 -27.00 -8.01
C ILE A 74 -8.50 -28.24 -8.91
N THR A 75 -8.52 -29.45 -8.35
CA THR A 75 -8.48 -30.69 -9.14
C THR A 75 -9.73 -30.80 -10.02
N GLN A 76 -10.91 -30.60 -9.46
CA GLN A 76 -12.16 -30.59 -10.22
C GLN A 76 -12.20 -29.47 -11.27
N ALA A 77 -11.65 -28.31 -10.93
CA ALA A 77 -11.53 -27.19 -11.87
C ALA A 77 -10.62 -27.56 -13.08
N ALA A 78 -9.51 -28.26 -12.84
CA ALA A 78 -8.65 -28.77 -13.91
C ALA A 78 -9.34 -29.78 -14.80
N GLU A 79 -10.13 -30.71 -14.20
CA GLU A 79 -10.96 -31.68 -14.92
C GLU A 79 -12.01 -30.97 -15.79
N ASN A 80 -12.69 -29.94 -15.26
CA ASN A 80 -13.73 -29.22 -16.00
C ASN A 80 -13.20 -28.52 -17.27
N VAL A 81 -11.91 -28.15 -17.28
CA VAL A 81 -11.26 -27.53 -18.45
C VAL A 81 -10.39 -28.49 -19.27
N GLY A 82 -10.35 -29.80 -18.90
CA GLY A 82 -9.60 -30.85 -19.62
C GLY A 82 -8.07 -30.69 -19.52
N LEU A 83 -7.56 -30.16 -18.41
CA LEU A 83 -6.16 -29.92 -18.14
C LEU A 83 -5.56 -30.79 -17.01
N GLU A 84 -6.32 -31.74 -16.47
CA GLU A 84 -5.97 -32.57 -15.31
C GLU A 84 -4.67 -33.36 -15.51
N ASP A 85 -4.43 -33.89 -16.72
CA ASP A 85 -3.24 -34.68 -17.06
C ASP A 85 -1.97 -33.81 -17.24
N SER A 86 -2.13 -32.50 -17.43
CA SER A 86 -1.04 -31.57 -17.69
C SER A 86 -0.83 -30.52 -16.59
N THR A 87 -1.66 -30.54 -15.55
CA THR A 87 -1.60 -29.60 -14.41
C THR A 87 -1.11 -30.31 -13.14
N LEU A 88 0.02 -29.88 -12.60
CA LEU A 88 0.46 -30.28 -11.27
C LEU A 88 -0.19 -29.38 -10.22
N ILE A 89 -0.95 -29.97 -9.31
CA ILE A 89 -1.72 -29.27 -8.26
C ILE A 89 -1.08 -29.58 -6.91
N LEU A 90 -0.80 -28.54 -6.14
CA LEU A 90 -0.23 -28.62 -4.80
C LEU A 90 -1.06 -27.79 -3.83
N ALA A 91 -1.35 -28.35 -2.65
CA ALA A 91 -1.93 -27.60 -1.55
C ALA A 91 -1.13 -27.84 -0.26
N PRO A 92 -0.09 -27.02 0.00
CA PRO A 92 0.70 -27.13 1.21
C PRO A 92 -0.11 -26.70 2.44
N ILE A 93 0.13 -27.36 3.57
CA ILE A 93 -0.45 -27.00 4.86
C ILE A 93 0.58 -26.25 5.69
N TYR A 94 0.14 -25.18 6.35
CA TYR A 94 0.90 -24.43 7.35
C TYR A 94 0.32 -24.74 8.72
N PRO A 95 0.81 -25.81 9.42
CA PRO A 95 0.24 -26.26 10.69
C PRO A 95 0.42 -25.21 11.78
N TYR A 96 -0.54 -25.15 12.70
CA TYR A 96 -0.45 -24.39 13.93
C TYR A 96 0.02 -25.29 15.08
N PHE A 97 0.21 -24.72 16.25
CA PHE A 97 0.62 -25.46 17.44
C PHE A 97 -0.39 -26.56 17.82
N GLU A 98 -1.68 -26.26 17.74
CA GLU A 98 -2.77 -27.20 18.06
C GLU A 98 -2.78 -28.40 17.13
N ASP A 99 -2.49 -28.19 15.85
CA ASP A 99 -2.49 -29.26 14.84
C ASP A 99 -1.45 -30.35 15.13
N LEU A 100 -0.35 -30.00 15.83
CA LEU A 100 0.67 -30.97 16.21
C LEU A 100 0.10 -32.07 17.11
N TYR A 101 -0.81 -31.71 18.01
CA TYR A 101 -1.48 -32.63 18.94
C TYR A 101 -2.73 -33.25 18.34
N ASP A 102 -3.58 -32.45 17.74
CA ASP A 102 -4.88 -32.88 17.20
C ASP A 102 -4.71 -33.91 16.07
N HIS A 103 -3.64 -33.82 15.31
CA HIS A 103 -3.32 -34.71 14.19
C HIS A 103 -2.09 -35.60 14.42
N ASN A 104 -1.56 -35.62 15.64
CA ASN A 104 -0.37 -36.41 16.02
C ASN A 104 0.79 -36.26 15.04
N LEU A 105 1.11 -34.99 14.69
CA LEU A 105 2.20 -34.66 13.77
C LEU A 105 3.55 -34.84 14.47
N GLY A 106 4.52 -35.45 13.77
CA GLY A 106 5.86 -35.72 14.32
C GLY A 106 6.67 -34.46 14.61
N ASP A 107 7.76 -34.65 15.40
CA ASP A 107 8.68 -33.57 15.76
C ASP A 107 9.48 -33.03 14.55
N ASP A 108 9.41 -33.69 13.41
CA ASP A 108 9.95 -33.27 12.13
C ASP A 108 9.07 -32.23 11.40
N VAL A 109 7.81 -32.01 11.83
CA VAL A 109 6.87 -31.15 11.10
C VAL A 109 7.06 -29.69 11.49
N LEU A 110 7.20 -28.84 10.49
CA LEU A 110 7.16 -27.38 10.60
C LEU A 110 5.80 -26.89 11.10
N TYR A 111 5.80 -25.88 11.96
CA TYR A 111 4.57 -25.22 12.40
C TYR A 111 4.77 -23.71 12.61
N TRP A 112 3.70 -22.96 12.52
CA TRP A 112 3.68 -21.49 12.68
C TRP A 112 2.63 -21.06 13.70
N SER A 113 2.49 -19.76 13.95
CA SER A 113 1.30 -19.20 14.58
C SER A 113 0.21 -18.92 13.53
N ASP A 114 -1.00 -18.74 14.00
CA ASP A 114 -2.19 -18.41 13.19
C ASP A 114 -2.07 -17.11 12.38
N ILE A 115 -1.23 -16.18 12.81
CA ILE A 115 -1.07 -14.86 12.18
C ILE A 115 0.25 -14.65 11.43
N ASP A 116 1.20 -15.56 11.56
CA ASP A 116 2.58 -15.35 11.07
C ASP A 116 2.84 -16.07 9.74
N TRP A 117 2.26 -17.25 9.51
CA TRP A 117 2.51 -18.03 8.30
C TRP A 117 2.16 -17.29 7.01
N ASN A 118 1.07 -16.50 7.01
CA ASN A 118 0.65 -15.75 5.83
C ASN A 118 1.43 -14.44 5.59
N ALA A 119 2.44 -14.17 6.42
CA ALA A 119 3.28 -12.98 6.33
C ALA A 119 4.75 -13.29 5.96
N GLY A 120 5.11 -14.56 5.79
CA GLY A 120 6.48 -14.93 5.48
C GLY A 120 7.37 -15.04 6.72
N ASP A 121 6.79 -15.13 7.91
CA ASP A 121 7.57 -15.25 9.14
C ASP A 121 8.18 -16.64 9.32
N LEU A 122 9.17 -16.70 10.20
CA LEU A 122 9.85 -17.94 10.53
C LEU A 122 8.92 -18.91 11.26
N SER A 123 9.02 -20.21 10.94
CA SER A 123 8.38 -21.30 11.69
C SER A 123 8.73 -21.23 13.18
N ARG A 124 7.89 -21.81 14.01
CA ARG A 124 8.08 -21.81 15.47
C ARG A 124 9.11 -22.85 15.90
N ASN A 125 9.80 -22.50 16.97
CA ASN A 125 10.69 -23.37 17.75
C ASN A 125 10.51 -22.99 19.21
N THR A 126 9.82 -23.83 19.97
CA THR A 126 9.50 -23.57 21.38
C THR A 126 10.13 -24.66 22.28
N GLN A 127 10.24 -24.39 23.58
CA GLN A 127 10.77 -25.36 24.50
C GLN A 127 9.91 -26.65 24.57
N SER A 128 8.60 -26.53 24.39
CA SER A 128 7.67 -27.68 24.38
C SER A 128 7.66 -28.43 23.04
N ASN A 129 7.97 -27.75 21.93
CA ASN A 129 8.03 -28.33 20.58
C ASN A 129 9.28 -27.82 19.87
N PRO A 130 10.49 -28.33 20.24
CA PRO A 130 11.75 -27.88 19.69
C PRO A 130 11.89 -28.33 18.23
N ARG A 131 12.53 -27.46 17.42
CA ARG A 131 12.90 -27.74 16.03
C ARG A 131 14.38 -27.37 15.84
N PRO A 132 15.16 -28.15 15.09
CA PRO A 132 16.59 -27.90 14.91
C PRO A 132 16.89 -26.58 14.20
N PHE A 133 15.96 -26.13 13.34
CA PHE A 133 16.04 -24.84 12.66
C PHE A 133 14.67 -24.23 12.47
N ARG A 134 14.65 -22.97 12.04
CA ARG A 134 13.44 -22.24 11.64
C ARG A 134 13.54 -21.86 10.17
N ILE A 135 12.42 -21.88 9.44
CA ILE A 135 12.34 -21.50 8.04
C ILE A 135 11.16 -20.55 7.81
N SER A 136 11.34 -19.52 6.97
CA SER A 136 10.25 -18.65 6.58
C SER A 136 9.20 -19.42 5.76
N SER A 137 7.92 -19.15 5.98
CA SER A 137 6.87 -19.71 5.13
C SER A 137 7.02 -19.31 3.65
N PHE A 138 7.62 -18.15 3.35
CA PHE A 138 7.96 -17.78 1.97
C PHE A 138 9.11 -18.61 1.41
N SER A 139 10.12 -18.94 2.23
CA SER A 139 11.20 -19.85 1.79
C SER A 139 10.68 -21.26 1.49
N THR A 140 9.59 -21.69 2.13
CA THR A 140 8.95 -22.96 1.74
C THR A 140 8.34 -22.89 0.35
N LEU A 141 7.71 -21.76 -0.01
CA LEU A 141 7.24 -21.53 -1.39
C LEU A 141 8.41 -21.45 -2.37
N ASP A 142 9.50 -20.73 -2.06
CA ASP A 142 10.69 -20.70 -2.93
C ASP A 142 11.15 -22.11 -3.27
N THR A 143 11.21 -22.99 -2.26
CA THR A 143 11.60 -24.41 -2.45
C THR A 143 10.63 -25.16 -3.36
N ILE A 144 9.32 -24.95 -3.20
CA ILE A 144 8.28 -25.54 -4.07
C ILE A 144 8.49 -25.07 -5.52
N TYR A 145 8.64 -23.76 -5.75
CA TYR A 145 8.86 -23.21 -7.09
C TYR A 145 10.11 -23.80 -7.77
N HIS A 146 11.23 -23.88 -7.05
CA HIS A 146 12.45 -24.49 -7.60
C HIS A 146 12.27 -25.96 -7.95
N ARG A 147 11.57 -26.76 -7.12
CA ARG A 147 11.30 -28.17 -7.43
C ARG A 147 10.37 -28.32 -8.64
N LEU A 148 9.33 -27.47 -8.74
CA LEU A 148 8.44 -27.46 -9.90
C LEU A 148 9.21 -27.23 -11.20
N VAL A 149 10.07 -26.23 -11.24
CA VAL A 149 10.84 -25.89 -12.45
C VAL A 149 11.88 -26.96 -12.78
N ASN A 150 12.60 -27.46 -11.77
CA ASN A 150 13.67 -28.43 -11.98
C ASN A 150 13.15 -29.80 -12.45
N ASN A 151 11.95 -30.20 -12.03
CA ASN A 151 11.41 -31.54 -12.30
C ASN A 151 10.34 -31.57 -13.40
N ASN A 152 9.96 -30.42 -13.98
CA ASN A 152 8.95 -30.37 -15.04
C ASN A 152 9.45 -29.53 -16.23
N PRO A 153 10.23 -30.13 -17.14
CA PRO A 153 10.90 -29.41 -18.23
C PRO A 153 9.93 -28.80 -19.27
N SER A 154 8.70 -29.30 -19.30
CA SER A 154 7.65 -28.76 -20.17
C SER A 154 6.79 -27.67 -19.51
N LEU A 155 7.10 -27.28 -18.27
CA LEU A 155 6.37 -26.27 -17.52
C LEU A 155 6.40 -24.91 -18.21
N ARG A 156 5.23 -24.26 -18.32
CA ARG A 156 5.07 -22.93 -18.96
C ARG A 156 4.38 -21.91 -18.07
N LYS A 157 3.57 -22.36 -17.12
CA LYS A 157 2.83 -21.46 -16.23
C LYS A 157 2.84 -22.00 -14.81
N ILE A 158 3.10 -21.10 -13.84
CA ILE A 158 2.91 -21.37 -12.42
C ILE A 158 1.90 -20.35 -11.88
N THR A 159 0.81 -20.82 -11.31
CA THR A 159 -0.19 -19.99 -10.63
C THR A 159 -0.13 -20.24 -9.12
N LEU A 160 0.09 -19.19 -8.34
CA LEU A 160 -0.09 -19.21 -6.89
C LEU A 160 -1.45 -18.59 -6.57
N THR A 161 -2.36 -19.39 -6.02
CA THR A 161 -3.66 -18.92 -5.56
C THR A 161 -3.85 -19.18 -4.08
N GLY A 162 -4.79 -18.50 -3.48
CA GLY A 162 -5.14 -18.68 -2.07
C GLY A 162 -6.37 -17.91 -1.71
N HIS A 163 -7.12 -18.43 -0.73
CA HIS A 163 -8.37 -17.87 -0.27
C HIS A 163 -8.24 -17.33 1.15
N SER A 164 -8.90 -16.19 1.45
CA SER A 164 -8.94 -15.62 2.79
C SER A 164 -7.52 -15.43 3.38
N ALA A 165 -7.13 -16.10 4.46
CA ALA A 165 -5.77 -16.00 5.01
C ALA A 165 -4.68 -16.40 3.99
N GLY A 166 -4.94 -17.41 3.14
CA GLY A 166 -4.05 -17.80 2.06
C GLY A 166 -3.84 -16.71 1.02
N SER A 167 -4.88 -15.95 0.70
CA SER A 167 -4.79 -14.83 -0.25
C SER A 167 -3.88 -13.70 0.25
N GLN A 168 -3.83 -13.46 1.56
CA GLN A 168 -2.87 -12.52 2.14
C GLN A 168 -1.41 -12.95 1.90
N MET A 169 -1.15 -14.27 2.00
CA MET A 169 0.15 -14.82 1.65
C MET A 169 0.46 -14.63 0.17
N VAL A 170 -0.51 -14.88 -0.72
CA VAL A 170 -0.37 -14.68 -2.17
C VAL A 170 0.06 -13.25 -2.48
N VAL A 171 -0.65 -12.24 -1.97
CA VAL A 171 -0.35 -10.82 -2.23
C VAL A 171 1.04 -10.45 -1.72
N ARG A 172 1.39 -10.84 -0.49
CA ARG A 172 2.70 -10.52 0.11
C ARG A 172 3.85 -11.24 -0.59
N TYR A 173 3.65 -12.50 -0.99
CA TYR A 173 4.64 -13.25 -1.74
C TYR A 173 4.78 -12.76 -3.19
N ALA A 174 3.70 -12.33 -3.83
CA ALA A 174 3.74 -11.67 -5.13
C ALA A 174 4.67 -10.43 -5.10
N ALA A 175 4.61 -9.65 -4.01
CA ALA A 175 5.48 -8.49 -3.81
C ALA A 175 6.92 -8.88 -3.44
N GLY A 176 7.10 -9.75 -2.43
CA GLY A 176 8.39 -10.01 -1.80
C GLY A 176 9.04 -11.35 -2.13
N GLY A 177 8.34 -12.30 -2.76
CA GLY A 177 8.85 -13.64 -3.05
C GLY A 177 10.06 -13.63 -3.99
N ARG A 178 11.07 -14.45 -3.70
CA ARG A 178 12.36 -14.45 -4.40
C ARG A 178 12.48 -15.50 -5.52
N ALA A 179 11.63 -16.54 -5.51
CA ALA A 179 11.75 -17.66 -6.46
C ALA A 179 11.68 -17.23 -7.92
N GLN A 180 10.73 -16.37 -8.28
CA GLN A 180 10.57 -15.89 -9.65
C GLN A 180 11.84 -15.23 -10.19
N SER A 181 12.46 -14.35 -9.42
CA SER A 181 13.72 -13.68 -9.80
C SER A 181 14.91 -14.64 -9.83
N ALA A 182 14.95 -15.64 -8.93
CA ALA A 182 16.02 -16.62 -8.85
C ALA A 182 15.96 -17.66 -9.98
N ILE A 183 14.76 -18.03 -10.44
CA ILE A 183 14.57 -19.02 -11.52
C ILE A 183 15.04 -18.47 -12.87
N ASN A 184 14.87 -17.16 -13.11
CA ASN A 184 15.33 -16.48 -14.35
C ASN A 184 15.05 -17.26 -15.65
N ASN A 185 13.89 -17.94 -15.73
CA ASN A 185 13.46 -18.67 -16.92
C ASN A 185 12.33 -17.91 -17.61
N THR A 186 12.62 -17.33 -18.77
CA THR A 186 11.69 -16.50 -19.54
C THR A 186 10.60 -17.29 -20.27
N GLU A 187 10.65 -18.61 -20.25
CA GLU A 187 9.62 -19.48 -20.85
C GLU A 187 8.49 -19.82 -19.86
N ILE A 188 8.63 -19.42 -18.58
CA ILE A 188 7.65 -19.72 -17.54
C ILE A 188 6.98 -18.42 -17.10
N ASP A 189 5.67 -18.37 -17.24
CA ASP A 189 4.84 -17.29 -16.76
C ASP A 189 4.42 -17.53 -15.30
N PHE A 190 4.51 -16.49 -14.48
CA PHE A 190 4.14 -16.51 -13.07
C PHE A 190 2.89 -15.66 -12.87
N PHE A 191 1.84 -16.26 -12.29
CA PHE A 191 0.58 -15.61 -11.97
C PHE A 191 0.24 -15.75 -10.50
N TYR A 192 -0.36 -14.70 -9.95
CA TYR A 192 -0.82 -14.65 -8.57
C TYR A 192 -2.31 -14.35 -8.55
N VAL A 193 -3.10 -15.23 -7.92
CA VAL A 193 -4.56 -15.13 -7.91
C VAL A 193 -5.08 -15.14 -6.46
N PRO A 194 -4.99 -14.00 -5.76
CA PRO A 194 -5.59 -13.87 -4.43
C PRO A 194 -7.11 -13.80 -4.52
N THR A 195 -7.82 -14.54 -3.65
CA THR A 195 -9.29 -14.54 -3.60
C THR A 195 -9.81 -14.10 -2.24
N ASN A 196 -10.77 -13.17 -2.21
CA ASN A 196 -11.44 -12.68 -1.00
C ASN A 196 -10.46 -12.24 0.11
N THR A 197 -9.54 -11.35 -0.21
CA THR A 197 -8.38 -10.98 0.60
C THR A 197 -8.76 -10.15 1.84
N PRO A 198 -8.43 -10.58 3.07
CA PRO A 198 -8.76 -9.83 4.29
C PRO A 198 -7.94 -8.58 4.55
N SER A 199 -6.71 -8.49 4.04
CA SER A 199 -5.85 -7.31 4.13
C SER A 199 -4.70 -7.35 3.14
N PHE A 200 -4.22 -6.19 2.75
CA PHE A 200 -3.19 -5.99 1.74
C PHE A 200 -1.93 -5.35 2.30
N LEU A 201 -0.83 -5.42 1.53
CA LEU A 201 0.44 -4.77 1.79
C LEU A 201 0.49 -3.46 0.99
N TYR A 202 0.63 -2.33 1.67
CA TYR A 202 0.76 -1.00 1.09
C TYR A 202 2.23 -0.57 1.03
N TYR A 203 2.57 0.30 0.09
CA TYR A 203 3.96 0.67 -0.23
C TYR A 203 4.36 2.04 0.32
N ASP A 204 3.42 2.77 0.90
CA ASP A 204 3.59 4.04 1.60
C ASP A 204 2.62 4.17 2.79
N ASN A 205 2.52 5.36 3.40
CA ASN A 205 1.61 5.63 4.51
C ASN A 205 0.23 6.13 4.07
N ASN A 206 -0.05 6.22 2.76
CA ASN A 206 -1.34 6.68 2.28
C ASN A 206 -2.39 5.57 2.42
N ARG A 207 -3.58 5.97 2.84
CA ARG A 207 -4.78 5.12 2.94
C ARG A 207 -5.98 5.89 2.44
N VAL A 208 -7.06 5.20 2.17
CA VAL A 208 -8.30 5.82 1.70
C VAL A 208 -8.85 6.80 2.74
N LEU A 209 -9.22 7.99 2.29
CA LEU A 209 -9.80 9.06 3.11
C LEU A 209 -11.34 9.02 3.09
N ASN A 210 -11.97 8.50 2.04
CA ASN A 210 -13.40 8.57 1.73
C ASN A 210 -14.02 7.20 1.40
N GLN A 211 -13.96 6.23 2.30
CA GLN A 211 -14.37 4.82 2.07
C GLN A 211 -15.78 4.60 1.48
N GLY A 212 -16.65 5.58 1.52
CA GLY A 212 -18.02 5.51 1.02
C GLY A 212 -18.25 6.14 -0.36
N ALA A 213 -17.21 6.60 -1.03
CA ALA A 213 -17.30 7.22 -2.35
C ALA A 213 -17.11 6.19 -3.49
N ASP A 214 -17.57 6.53 -4.68
CA ASP A 214 -17.35 5.75 -5.90
C ASP A 214 -15.92 5.93 -6.41
N VAL A 215 -15.34 7.10 -6.20
CA VAL A 215 -13.95 7.45 -6.50
C VAL A 215 -13.18 7.64 -5.19
N PHE A 216 -12.06 6.93 -5.03
CA PHE A 216 -11.28 6.92 -3.81
C PHE A 216 -10.21 8.00 -3.79
N GLN A 217 -10.10 8.70 -2.67
CA GLN A 217 -9.02 9.64 -2.37
C GLN A 217 -8.05 9.03 -1.38
N PHE A 218 -6.75 9.23 -1.60
CA PHE A 218 -5.70 8.69 -0.75
C PHE A 218 -4.88 9.79 -0.08
N GLY A 219 -4.50 9.57 1.15
CA GLY A 219 -3.66 10.47 1.91
C GLY A 219 -3.09 9.81 3.17
N PRO A 220 -2.19 10.51 3.89
CA PRO A 220 -1.56 9.99 5.09
C PRO A 220 -2.59 9.57 6.14
N THR A 221 -2.31 8.45 6.82
CA THR A 221 -3.15 7.96 7.94
C THR A 221 -2.46 8.15 9.28
N ASP A 222 -3.25 8.48 10.32
CA ASP A 222 -2.79 8.54 11.72
C ASP A 222 -2.67 7.15 12.37
N CYS A 223 -3.02 6.08 11.65
CA CYS A 223 -2.92 4.73 12.15
C CYS A 223 -1.47 4.20 12.08
N GLY A 224 -0.68 4.39 13.12
CA GLY A 224 0.73 4.00 13.16
C GLY A 224 1.00 2.52 12.89
N SER A 225 0.03 1.61 13.08
CA SER A 225 0.18 0.20 12.72
C SER A 225 -0.05 -0.09 11.23
N ALA A 226 -0.57 0.88 10.46
CA ALA A 226 -0.82 0.71 9.03
C ALA A 226 0.47 0.72 8.19
N SER A 227 1.51 1.43 8.65
CA SER A 227 2.84 1.44 8.01
C SER A 227 3.68 0.21 8.36
N GLN A 228 3.34 -0.50 9.45
CA GLN A 228 4.11 -1.66 9.93
C GLN A 228 3.85 -2.90 9.07
N TYR A 229 4.89 -3.72 8.86
CA TYR A 229 4.71 -5.04 8.25
C TYR A 229 3.76 -5.86 9.15
N LYS A 230 2.80 -6.44 8.62
CA LYS A 230 2.41 -6.96 7.27
C LYS A 230 1.43 -6.06 6.48
N TYR A 231 1.16 -4.84 6.92
CA TYR A 231 0.23 -3.90 6.30
C TYR A 231 0.93 -2.79 5.52
N GLY A 232 2.18 -2.49 5.86
CA GLY A 232 3.09 -1.57 5.22
C GLY A 232 4.52 -2.12 5.20
N LEU A 233 5.50 -1.30 4.89
CA LEU A 233 6.89 -1.72 4.69
C LEU A 233 7.83 -1.39 5.86
N GLU A 234 7.33 -0.79 6.96
CA GLU A 234 8.15 -0.57 8.16
C GLU A 234 8.28 -1.87 8.96
N ASN A 235 9.43 -2.06 9.60
CA ASN A 235 9.72 -3.24 10.43
C ASN A 235 9.46 -4.58 9.71
N LEU A 236 9.97 -4.69 8.49
CA LEU A 236 9.92 -5.92 7.71
C LEU A 236 10.46 -7.11 8.50
N ASN A 237 9.85 -8.30 8.33
CA ASN A 237 10.41 -9.53 8.84
C ASN A 237 11.73 -9.89 8.12
N GLN A 238 12.43 -10.91 8.60
CA GLN A 238 13.73 -11.30 8.05
C GLN A 238 13.68 -11.54 6.54
N TYR A 239 12.72 -12.32 6.05
CA TYR A 239 12.63 -12.66 4.63
C TYR A 239 12.43 -11.41 3.75
N MET A 240 11.52 -10.52 4.14
CA MET A 240 11.22 -9.29 3.41
C MET A 240 12.36 -8.27 3.50
N THR A 241 13.09 -8.23 4.64
CA THR A 241 14.30 -7.41 4.81
C THR A 241 15.41 -7.87 3.85
N GLU A 242 15.60 -9.19 3.71
CA GLU A 242 16.56 -9.77 2.76
C GLU A 242 16.18 -9.52 1.30
N THR A 243 14.88 -9.38 0.99
CA THR A 243 14.41 -8.97 -0.34
C THR A 243 14.67 -7.48 -0.57
N GLY A 244 14.42 -6.63 0.42
CA GLY A 244 14.62 -5.19 0.38
C GLY A 244 13.43 -4.41 -0.16
N GLU A 245 13.15 -3.26 0.49
CA GLU A 245 11.97 -2.43 0.22
C GLU A 245 11.87 -1.99 -1.25
N ASN A 246 12.95 -1.48 -1.83
CA ASN A 246 12.95 -1.03 -3.22
C ASN A 246 12.66 -2.17 -4.19
N GLN A 247 13.25 -3.35 -3.96
CA GLN A 247 13.01 -4.51 -4.81
C GLN A 247 11.55 -4.99 -4.71
N ILE A 248 10.96 -4.94 -3.52
CA ILE A 248 9.54 -5.27 -3.30
C ILE A 248 8.65 -4.35 -4.15
N LYS A 249 8.87 -3.03 -4.10
CA LYS A 249 8.11 -2.04 -4.86
C LYS A 249 8.26 -2.25 -6.37
N GLU A 250 9.49 -2.29 -6.88
CA GLU A 250 9.76 -2.43 -8.32
C GLU A 250 9.22 -3.75 -8.90
N LYS A 251 9.38 -4.84 -8.17
CA LYS A 251 8.88 -6.15 -8.60
C LYS A 251 7.36 -6.15 -8.72
N TYR A 252 6.65 -5.63 -7.70
CA TYR A 252 5.19 -5.70 -7.67
C TYR A 252 4.54 -4.91 -8.80
N LYS A 253 5.13 -3.80 -9.22
CA LYS A 253 4.68 -3.00 -10.36
C LYS A 253 4.46 -3.80 -11.64
N THR A 254 5.28 -4.83 -11.87
CA THR A 254 5.27 -5.65 -13.10
C THR A 254 4.80 -7.08 -12.89
N THR A 255 4.35 -7.41 -11.68
CA THR A 255 3.88 -8.77 -11.34
C THR A 255 2.45 -8.99 -11.84
N ASN A 256 2.20 -10.15 -12.49
CA ASN A 256 0.86 -10.53 -12.94
C ASN A 256 0.00 -10.94 -11.74
N VAL A 257 -0.97 -10.11 -11.37
CA VAL A 257 -1.91 -10.39 -10.27
C VAL A 257 -3.35 -10.24 -10.77
N THR A 258 -4.20 -11.23 -10.47
CA THR A 258 -5.64 -11.13 -10.70
C THR A 258 -6.36 -11.29 -9.37
N TYR A 259 -6.90 -10.18 -8.85
CA TYR A 259 -7.68 -10.15 -7.62
C TYR A 259 -9.10 -10.60 -7.91
N LEU A 260 -9.56 -11.68 -7.26
CA LEU A 260 -10.93 -12.13 -7.36
C LEU A 260 -11.65 -11.92 -6.02
N VAL A 261 -12.81 -11.29 -6.04
CA VAL A 261 -13.60 -11.04 -4.84
C VAL A 261 -15.09 -11.28 -5.10
N GLY A 262 -15.77 -11.92 -4.15
CA GLY A 262 -17.21 -12.12 -4.24
C GLY A 262 -17.98 -10.82 -4.00
N GLN A 263 -18.97 -10.55 -4.83
CA GLN A 263 -19.84 -9.37 -4.75
C GLN A 263 -20.54 -9.23 -3.38
N TYR A 264 -20.81 -10.34 -2.70
CA TYR A 264 -21.46 -10.37 -1.39
C TYR A 264 -20.50 -10.66 -0.23
N ASP A 265 -19.18 -10.52 -0.45
CA ASP A 265 -18.21 -10.68 0.64
C ASP A 265 -18.09 -9.41 1.50
N PHE A 266 -19.20 -9.06 2.15
CA PHE A 266 -19.27 -7.94 3.10
C PHE A 266 -18.67 -8.26 4.48
N GLY A 267 -18.14 -9.47 4.67
CA GLY A 267 -17.51 -9.89 5.91
C GLY A 267 -16.12 -9.31 6.15
N GLY A 268 -15.48 -9.78 7.23
CA GLY A 268 -14.11 -9.38 7.58
C GLY A 268 -13.99 -8.07 8.36
N GLN A 269 -15.08 -7.62 9.03
CA GLN A 269 -15.06 -6.51 9.96
C GLN A 269 -13.99 -6.73 11.03
N THR A 270 -13.37 -5.69 11.49
CA THR A 270 -12.25 -5.76 12.43
C THR A 270 -12.18 -4.50 13.28
N SER A 271 -11.62 -4.62 14.48
CA SER A 271 -11.25 -3.48 15.33
C SER A 271 -9.78 -3.06 15.17
N THR A 272 -9.02 -3.77 14.33
CA THR A 272 -7.61 -3.46 14.10
C THR A 272 -7.49 -2.24 13.19
N CYS A 273 -6.91 -1.15 13.69
CA CYS A 273 -6.76 0.11 12.95
C CYS A 273 -6.19 -0.09 11.56
N ALA A 274 -5.08 -0.84 11.42
CA ALA A 274 -4.40 -1.09 10.15
C ALA A 274 -5.27 -1.78 9.09
N ARG A 275 -6.31 -2.53 9.51
CA ARG A 275 -7.27 -3.15 8.58
C ARG A 275 -8.48 -2.25 8.33
N MET A 276 -8.88 -1.46 9.33
CA MET A 276 -10.00 -0.51 9.19
C MET A 276 -9.70 0.57 8.16
N VAL A 277 -8.46 1.09 8.14
CA VAL A 277 -8.03 2.12 7.16
C VAL A 277 -7.82 1.56 5.73
N GLN A 278 -8.00 0.26 5.53
CA GLN A 278 -8.03 -0.37 4.21
C GLN A 278 -9.46 -0.57 3.68
N GLY A 279 -10.49 -0.40 4.53
CA GLY A 279 -11.90 -0.64 4.21
C GLY A 279 -12.60 -1.51 5.26
N ASN A 280 -13.90 -1.43 5.34
CA ASN A 280 -14.71 -2.09 6.37
C ASN A 280 -15.17 -3.52 6.01
N SER A 281 -14.98 -3.97 4.76
CA SER A 281 -15.28 -5.33 4.31
C SER A 281 -14.18 -5.85 3.37
N ARG A 282 -14.15 -7.15 3.08
CA ARG A 282 -13.17 -7.71 2.13
C ARG A 282 -13.41 -7.22 0.71
N LEU A 283 -14.68 -7.14 0.29
CA LEU A 283 -15.03 -6.53 -1.00
C LEU A 283 -14.46 -5.11 -1.12
N LEU A 284 -14.83 -4.24 -0.19
CA LEU A 284 -14.39 -2.83 -0.22
C LEU A 284 -12.85 -2.70 -0.14
N ARG A 285 -12.17 -3.53 0.68
CA ARG A 285 -10.70 -3.53 0.74
C ARG A 285 -10.06 -3.90 -0.59
N THR A 286 -10.67 -4.81 -1.35
CA THR A 286 -10.13 -5.20 -2.65
C THR A 286 -10.28 -4.08 -3.66
N HIS A 287 -11.43 -3.38 -3.71
CA HIS A 287 -11.64 -2.20 -4.54
C HIS A 287 -10.66 -1.06 -4.19
N ILE A 288 -10.60 -0.70 -2.90
CA ILE A 288 -9.69 0.34 -2.41
C ILE A 288 -8.23 0.00 -2.74
N TYR A 289 -7.80 -1.25 -2.53
CA TYR A 289 -6.43 -1.64 -2.80
C TYR A 289 -6.12 -1.66 -4.31
N PHE A 290 -7.05 -2.10 -5.14
CA PHE A 290 -6.87 -2.08 -6.59
C PHE A 290 -6.77 -0.65 -7.13
N SER A 291 -7.56 0.26 -6.60
CA SER A 291 -7.45 1.70 -6.84
C SER A 291 -6.10 2.26 -6.33
N TYR A 292 -5.70 1.91 -5.09
CA TYR A 292 -4.44 2.34 -4.49
C TYR A 292 -3.20 1.96 -5.33
N ILE A 293 -3.16 0.79 -5.93
CA ILE A 293 -2.01 0.41 -6.76
C ILE A 293 -1.90 1.27 -8.03
N GLY A 294 -3.03 1.72 -8.60
CA GLY A 294 -3.04 2.71 -9.68
C GLY A 294 -2.56 4.07 -9.19
N TYR A 295 -3.10 4.55 -8.07
CA TYR A 295 -2.64 5.78 -7.41
C TYR A 295 -1.13 5.77 -7.14
N PHE A 296 -0.57 4.65 -6.66
CA PHE A 296 0.84 4.56 -6.29
C PHE A 296 1.79 4.34 -7.47
N TYR A 297 1.41 3.53 -8.47
CA TYR A 297 2.26 3.14 -9.59
C TYR A 297 1.91 3.81 -10.92
N GLY A 298 0.78 4.50 -10.99
CA GLY A 298 0.17 4.96 -12.23
C GLY A 298 -0.55 3.86 -13.02
N ASP A 299 -1.40 4.22 -13.95
CA ASP A 299 -2.31 3.33 -14.69
C ASP A 299 -1.63 2.19 -15.44
N SER A 300 -0.33 2.33 -15.76
CA SER A 300 0.43 1.27 -16.39
C SER A 300 0.46 -0.04 -15.61
N VAL A 301 0.19 -0.02 -14.29
CA VAL A 301 0.10 -1.22 -13.45
C VAL A 301 -1.06 -2.12 -13.86
N TYR A 302 -2.13 -1.55 -14.41
CA TYR A 302 -3.30 -2.29 -14.88
C TYR A 302 -3.05 -3.13 -16.14
N ASN A 303 -1.87 -3.01 -16.77
CA ASN A 303 -1.45 -3.93 -17.84
C ASN A 303 -1.17 -5.35 -17.30
N THR A 304 -0.68 -5.45 -16.06
CA THR A 304 -0.30 -6.72 -15.41
C THR A 304 -1.18 -7.10 -14.23
N GLN A 305 -1.87 -6.14 -13.64
CA GLN A 305 -2.76 -6.39 -12.51
C GLN A 305 -4.22 -6.19 -12.93
N LYS A 306 -5.06 -7.12 -12.56
CA LYS A 306 -6.48 -7.14 -12.88
C LYS A 306 -7.31 -7.39 -11.63
N MET A 307 -8.53 -6.90 -11.62
CA MET A 307 -9.51 -7.16 -10.58
C MET A 307 -10.83 -7.61 -11.21
N VAL A 308 -11.48 -8.57 -10.56
CA VAL A 308 -12.81 -9.04 -10.94
C VAL A 308 -13.67 -9.15 -9.69
N GLU A 309 -14.84 -8.52 -9.73
CA GLU A 309 -15.91 -8.73 -8.78
C GLU A 309 -16.81 -9.84 -9.31
N ILE A 310 -16.86 -10.97 -8.59
CA ILE A 310 -17.62 -12.15 -9.01
C ILE A 310 -19.09 -12.00 -8.59
N PRO A 311 -20.02 -11.90 -9.54
CA PRO A 311 -21.44 -11.71 -9.24
C PRO A 311 -22.01 -12.85 -8.37
N SER A 312 -22.85 -12.49 -7.41
CA SER A 312 -23.55 -13.40 -6.52
C SER A 312 -22.68 -14.31 -5.65
N ALA A 313 -21.35 -14.16 -5.67
CA ALA A 313 -20.44 -14.94 -4.84
C ALA A 313 -20.26 -14.31 -3.44
N TYR A 314 -20.12 -15.18 -2.45
CA TYR A 314 -19.83 -14.85 -1.06
C TYR A 314 -18.36 -15.13 -0.72
N HIS A 315 -18.06 -15.40 0.56
CA HIS A 315 -16.72 -15.76 1.03
C HIS A 315 -16.42 -17.27 0.89
N GLU A 316 -16.71 -17.83 -0.28
CA GLU A 316 -16.53 -19.25 -0.56
C GLU A 316 -15.60 -19.44 -1.76
N PHE A 317 -14.52 -20.24 -1.57
CA PHE A 317 -13.51 -20.44 -2.61
C PHE A 317 -14.09 -21.10 -3.87
N GLU A 318 -14.95 -22.08 -3.67
CA GLU A 318 -15.64 -22.80 -4.75
C GLU A 318 -16.46 -21.87 -5.66
N GLN A 319 -17.19 -20.91 -5.05
CA GLN A 319 -18.00 -19.94 -5.80
C GLN A 319 -17.16 -19.00 -6.68
N ILE A 320 -15.90 -18.77 -6.30
CA ILE A 320 -14.97 -17.95 -7.08
C ILE A 320 -14.35 -18.78 -8.21
N VAL A 321 -13.87 -19.99 -7.89
CA VAL A 321 -13.11 -20.85 -8.83
C VAL A 321 -13.96 -21.31 -10.01
N PHE A 322 -15.20 -21.77 -9.78
CA PHE A 322 -16.06 -22.32 -10.82
C PHE A 322 -16.81 -21.27 -11.66
N THR A 323 -16.27 -20.07 -11.77
CA THR A 323 -16.73 -19.04 -12.72
C THR A 323 -15.81 -18.97 -13.93
N ASP A 324 -16.30 -18.43 -15.05
CA ASP A 324 -15.46 -18.19 -16.23
C ASP A 324 -14.23 -17.33 -15.90
N CYS A 325 -14.40 -16.30 -15.05
CA CYS A 325 -13.30 -15.47 -14.59
C CYS A 325 -12.32 -16.20 -13.65
N GLY A 326 -12.81 -17.07 -12.78
CA GLY A 326 -12.00 -17.95 -11.93
C GLY A 326 -11.16 -18.92 -12.76
N MET A 327 -11.80 -19.59 -13.73
CA MET A 327 -11.11 -20.51 -14.66
C MET A 327 -10.09 -19.76 -15.53
N SER A 328 -10.44 -18.58 -16.05
CA SER A 328 -9.54 -17.75 -16.84
C SER A 328 -8.31 -17.31 -16.02
N ALA A 329 -8.48 -16.86 -14.79
CA ALA A 329 -7.38 -16.44 -13.92
C ALA A 329 -6.45 -17.60 -13.57
N LEU A 330 -6.99 -18.78 -13.22
CA LEU A 330 -6.21 -19.93 -12.78
C LEU A 330 -5.55 -20.68 -13.95
N PHE A 331 -6.31 -20.99 -14.97
CA PHE A 331 -5.87 -21.86 -16.07
C PHE A 331 -5.59 -21.11 -17.38
N GLY A 332 -6.09 -19.89 -17.55
CA GLY A 332 -6.07 -19.15 -18.81
C GLY A 332 -7.11 -19.68 -19.82
N VAL A 333 -8.17 -20.30 -19.34
CA VAL A 333 -9.28 -20.87 -20.14
C VAL A 333 -10.60 -20.22 -19.74
N GLY A 334 -11.41 -19.83 -20.71
CA GLY A 334 -12.66 -19.12 -20.51
C GLY A 334 -12.56 -17.63 -20.84
N ASP A 335 -13.71 -17.02 -21.08
CA ASP A 335 -13.83 -15.60 -21.41
C ASP A 335 -14.31 -14.83 -20.16
N CYS A 336 -13.42 -14.03 -19.57
CA CYS A 336 -13.75 -13.13 -18.49
C CYS A 336 -13.91 -11.70 -19.05
N ASP A 337 -15.08 -11.13 -18.91
CA ASP A 337 -15.44 -9.76 -19.33
C ASP A 337 -15.80 -8.83 -18.16
N LEU A 338 -15.61 -9.31 -16.91
CA LEU A 338 -15.99 -8.62 -15.68
C LEU A 338 -14.82 -7.85 -15.02
N PHE A 339 -13.82 -7.43 -15.82
CA PHE A 339 -12.70 -6.67 -15.28
C PHE A 339 -13.12 -5.27 -14.84
N VAL A 340 -12.75 -4.92 -13.61
CA VAL A 340 -12.92 -3.57 -13.07
C VAL A 340 -11.91 -2.63 -13.71
N ASP A 341 -12.37 -1.47 -14.17
CA ASP A 341 -11.48 -0.40 -14.63
C ASP A 341 -10.92 0.36 -13.42
N GLY A 342 -9.66 0.08 -13.10
CA GLY A 342 -9.02 0.65 -11.92
C GLY A 342 -8.70 2.13 -12.07
N ALA A 343 -8.50 2.62 -13.28
CA ALA A 343 -8.17 4.02 -13.55
C ALA A 343 -9.34 4.98 -13.22
N GLN A 344 -10.57 4.48 -13.16
CA GLN A 344 -11.76 5.25 -12.79
C GLN A 344 -12.09 5.21 -11.29
N LEU A 345 -11.28 4.55 -10.49
CA LEU A 345 -11.57 4.35 -9.06
C LEU A 345 -10.80 5.26 -8.12
N TYR A 346 -9.89 6.08 -8.59
CA TYR A 346 -9.10 6.95 -7.71
C TYR A 346 -8.95 8.37 -8.26
N ASN A 347 -8.68 9.30 -7.34
CA ASN A 347 -8.36 10.69 -7.60
C ASN A 347 -7.18 11.12 -6.75
N HIS A 348 -6.22 11.85 -7.33
CA HIS A 348 -5.17 12.52 -6.59
C HIS A 348 -5.70 13.81 -5.97
N LEU A 349 -5.18 14.16 -4.80
CA LEU A 349 -5.47 15.47 -4.22
C LEU A 349 -4.70 16.54 -5.01
N PRO A 350 -5.32 17.65 -5.35
CA PRO A 350 -4.61 18.75 -6.00
C PRO A 350 -3.53 19.31 -5.06
N ILE A 351 -2.44 19.77 -5.62
CA ILE A 351 -1.33 20.39 -4.89
C ILE A 351 -1.55 21.90 -4.90
N ALA A 352 -1.86 22.45 -3.71
CA ALA A 352 -1.93 23.88 -3.50
C ALA A 352 -0.52 24.46 -3.35
N ILE A 353 -0.25 25.61 -3.98
CA ILE A 353 0.99 26.37 -3.86
C ILE A 353 0.61 27.83 -3.62
N ALA A 354 0.72 28.28 -2.35
CA ALA A 354 0.38 29.62 -1.90
C ALA A 354 1.53 30.64 -2.07
N GLY A 355 2.74 30.16 -2.33
CA GLY A 355 3.95 30.94 -2.45
C GLY A 355 4.79 30.95 -1.16
N GLU A 356 5.96 31.62 -1.22
CA GLU A 356 6.92 31.74 -0.12
C GLU A 356 6.48 32.81 0.90
N ASP A 357 6.78 32.59 2.19
CA ASP A 357 6.57 33.56 3.27
C ASP A 357 7.30 34.88 3.02
N GLN A 358 6.70 36.01 3.34
CA GLN A 358 7.18 37.33 2.96
C GLN A 358 7.20 38.32 4.14
N ILE A 359 8.07 39.35 4.02
CA ILE A 359 8.03 40.55 4.84
C ILE A 359 7.36 41.65 3.99
N ALA A 360 6.31 42.25 4.48
CA ALA A 360 5.51 43.24 3.75
C ALA A 360 5.46 44.58 4.49
N ASN A 361 5.48 45.71 3.75
CA ASN A 361 5.41 47.04 4.33
C ASN A 361 3.96 47.41 4.71
N PRO A 362 3.74 48.07 5.84
CA PRO A 362 2.40 48.55 6.24
C PRO A 362 1.75 49.39 5.14
N GLY A 363 0.51 49.08 4.79
CA GLY A 363 -0.29 49.83 3.83
C GLY A 363 0.02 49.54 2.37
N THR A 364 0.97 48.67 2.03
CA THR A 364 1.18 48.18 0.65
C THR A 364 0.09 47.20 0.25
N VAL A 365 -0.09 47.05 -1.06
CA VAL A 365 -0.94 45.99 -1.65
C VAL A 365 -0.07 44.81 -1.97
N GLU A 366 -0.35 43.65 -1.35
CA GLU A 366 0.30 42.40 -1.66
C GLU A 366 -0.59 41.53 -2.54
N THR A 367 0.05 40.78 -3.44
CA THR A 367 -0.61 39.86 -4.37
C THR A 367 -0.37 38.42 -3.93
N LEU A 368 -1.45 37.66 -3.84
CA LEU A 368 -1.44 36.22 -3.64
C LEU A 368 -1.50 35.56 -5.02
N ASN A 369 -0.65 34.54 -5.22
CA ASN A 369 -0.55 33.86 -6.53
C ASN A 369 -0.54 32.35 -6.34
N ALA A 370 -1.61 31.69 -6.74
CA ALA A 370 -1.79 30.23 -6.71
C ALA A 370 -1.64 29.58 -8.09
N SER A 371 -1.15 30.31 -9.13
CA SER A 371 -1.12 29.80 -10.50
C SER A 371 -0.19 28.62 -10.74
N GLU A 372 0.68 28.31 -9.79
CA GLU A 372 1.56 27.12 -9.83
C GLU A 372 0.93 25.90 -9.17
N SER A 373 -0.25 26.07 -8.54
CA SER A 373 -1.02 24.94 -8.05
C SER A 373 -1.47 24.07 -9.23
N PHE A 374 -1.45 22.76 -9.03
CA PHE A 374 -1.79 21.80 -10.08
C PHE A 374 -2.45 20.54 -9.52
N ASP A 375 -3.17 19.83 -10.38
CA ASP A 375 -3.65 18.49 -10.14
C ASP A 375 -2.93 17.49 -11.04
N GLN A 376 -2.64 16.30 -10.51
CA GLN A 376 -1.83 15.31 -11.22
C GLN A 376 -2.64 14.51 -12.25
N ASP A 377 -3.92 14.30 -12.01
CA ASP A 377 -4.83 13.48 -12.83
C ASP A 377 -6.10 14.24 -13.26
N GLY A 378 -6.20 15.55 -12.95
CA GLY A 378 -7.32 16.40 -13.31
C GLY A 378 -6.96 17.85 -13.56
N GLU A 379 -7.92 18.71 -13.31
CA GLU A 379 -7.82 20.17 -13.44
C GLU A 379 -8.29 20.84 -12.15
N ILE A 380 -7.69 21.99 -11.79
CA ILE A 380 -8.17 22.81 -10.68
C ILE A 380 -9.38 23.62 -11.14
N GLU A 381 -10.54 23.39 -10.53
CA GLU A 381 -11.77 24.11 -10.83
C GLU A 381 -11.95 25.40 -10.00
N ASN A 382 -11.53 25.36 -8.72
CA ASN A 382 -11.80 26.48 -7.81
C ASN A 382 -10.60 26.76 -6.88
N TYR A 383 -10.50 28.01 -6.45
CA TYR A 383 -9.56 28.52 -5.47
C TYR A 383 -10.33 29.17 -4.30
N THR A 384 -9.78 29.10 -3.11
CA THR A 384 -10.32 29.85 -1.94
C THR A 384 -9.19 30.30 -1.04
N TRP A 385 -9.06 31.63 -0.88
CA TRP A 385 -8.12 32.24 0.04
C TRP A 385 -8.84 32.67 1.31
N THR A 386 -8.37 32.21 2.46
CA THR A 386 -8.97 32.50 3.77
C THR A 386 -7.92 32.93 4.76
N GLN A 387 -8.14 34.05 5.46
CA GLN A 387 -7.27 34.44 6.56
C GLN A 387 -7.44 33.49 7.76
N LEU A 388 -6.31 32.92 8.24
CA LEU A 388 -6.30 32.05 9.43
C LEU A 388 -5.99 32.83 10.71
N SER A 389 -5.10 33.84 10.65
CA SER A 389 -4.69 34.60 11.83
C SER A 389 -4.13 35.97 11.48
N GLY A 390 -3.91 36.80 12.53
CA GLY A 390 -3.36 38.14 12.40
C GLY A 390 -4.42 39.24 12.41
N ALA A 391 -3.99 40.48 12.12
CA ALA A 391 -4.93 41.64 12.03
C ALA A 391 -5.89 41.42 10.84
N GLU A 392 -7.17 41.75 11.04
CA GLU A 392 -8.22 41.56 10.03
C GLU A 392 -7.87 42.26 8.70
N ILE A 393 -7.95 41.49 7.60
CA ILE A 393 -7.73 41.96 6.22
C ILE A 393 -8.93 41.65 5.35
N ASN A 394 -9.07 42.39 4.27
CA ASN A 394 -10.05 42.12 3.23
C ASN A 394 -9.33 41.58 1.98
N ILE A 395 -9.45 40.28 1.70
CA ILE A 395 -8.86 39.65 0.53
C ILE A 395 -9.78 39.89 -0.67
N GLN A 396 -9.27 40.62 -1.66
CA GLN A 396 -9.95 40.86 -2.93
C GLN A 396 -9.74 39.66 -3.87
N PHE A 397 -10.78 39.22 -4.57
CA PHE A 397 -10.75 38.06 -5.49
C PHE A 397 -10.31 36.77 -4.78
N SER A 398 -10.83 36.54 -3.56
CA SER A 398 -10.48 35.38 -2.73
C SER A 398 -10.89 34.03 -3.34
N ASP A 399 -11.65 34.02 -4.42
CA ASP A 399 -12.10 32.86 -5.19
C ASP A 399 -11.33 32.66 -6.51
N SER A 400 -10.16 33.27 -6.64
CA SER A 400 -9.36 33.26 -7.87
C SER A 400 -7.92 32.80 -7.61
N ALA A 401 -7.24 32.29 -8.63
CA ALA A 401 -5.81 31.98 -8.58
C ALA A 401 -4.95 33.21 -8.21
N TYR A 402 -5.43 34.42 -8.51
CA TYR A 402 -4.79 35.67 -8.14
C TYR A 402 -5.71 36.46 -7.22
N ALA A 403 -5.26 36.71 -6.00
CA ALA A 403 -5.93 37.52 -5.02
C ALA A 403 -5.03 38.64 -4.50
N SER A 404 -5.56 39.59 -3.75
CA SER A 404 -4.76 40.66 -3.16
C SER A 404 -5.37 41.18 -1.88
N PHE A 405 -4.54 41.79 -1.04
CA PHE A 405 -4.98 42.48 0.18
C PHE A 405 -4.09 43.68 0.50
N ILE A 406 -4.56 44.55 1.38
CA ILE A 406 -3.75 45.66 1.90
C ILE A 406 -3.15 45.21 3.23
N VAL A 407 -1.83 45.35 3.35
CA VAL A 407 -1.09 45.02 4.58
C VAL A 407 -1.54 45.90 5.74
N PRO A 408 -1.90 45.34 6.90
CA PRO A 408 -2.33 46.14 8.08
C PRO A 408 -1.25 47.14 8.52
N GLN A 409 -1.68 48.25 9.10
CA GLN A 409 -0.78 49.31 9.61
C GLN A 409 0.01 48.87 10.85
N GLN A 410 -0.49 47.88 11.58
CA GLN A 410 0.07 47.39 12.85
C GLN A 410 -0.25 45.89 13.01
N GLY A 411 0.56 45.17 13.79
CA GLY A 411 0.36 43.77 14.14
C GLY A 411 1.64 42.97 13.90
N GLU A 412 1.61 41.70 14.27
CA GLU A 412 2.78 40.80 14.07
C GLU A 412 2.82 40.22 12.63
N GLY A 413 1.72 40.23 11.92
CA GLY A 413 1.59 39.71 10.57
C GLY A 413 0.22 39.10 10.32
N VAL A 414 0.08 38.43 9.17
CA VAL A 414 -1.13 37.68 8.78
C VAL A 414 -0.73 36.31 8.21
N ILE A 415 -1.55 35.31 8.48
CA ILE A 415 -1.45 33.97 7.86
C ILE A 415 -2.68 33.75 7.03
N ILE A 416 -2.49 33.37 5.77
CA ILE A 416 -3.56 33.15 4.80
C ILE A 416 -3.43 31.71 4.30
N GLN A 417 -4.56 30.98 4.27
CA GLN A 417 -4.66 29.65 3.70
C GLN A 417 -5.19 29.74 2.26
N LEU A 418 -4.59 28.98 1.39
CA LEU A 418 -5.09 28.62 0.08
C LEU A 418 -5.75 27.24 0.15
N GLU A 419 -6.96 27.12 -0.34
CA GLU A 419 -7.58 25.85 -0.73
C GLU A 419 -7.78 25.84 -2.23
N VAL A 420 -7.40 24.75 -2.88
CA VAL A 420 -7.66 24.49 -4.30
C VAL A 420 -8.52 23.24 -4.42
N TYR A 421 -9.52 23.29 -5.32
CA TYR A 421 -10.46 22.21 -5.56
C TYR A 421 -10.28 21.69 -6.98
N ASP A 422 -10.19 20.38 -7.14
CA ASP A 422 -10.14 19.73 -8.44
C ASP A 422 -11.54 19.47 -9.04
N ASN A 423 -11.56 18.92 -10.26
CA ASN A 423 -12.78 18.57 -10.98
C ASN A 423 -13.54 17.36 -10.37
N ASP A 424 -12.91 16.59 -9.47
CA ASP A 424 -13.50 15.45 -8.76
C ASP A 424 -13.88 15.79 -7.30
N GLY A 425 -13.72 17.08 -6.90
CA GLY A 425 -14.14 17.61 -5.60
C GLY A 425 -13.17 17.38 -4.45
N ALA A 426 -11.92 16.96 -4.72
CA ALA A 426 -10.90 16.89 -3.70
C ALA A 426 -10.26 18.26 -3.44
N VAL A 427 -9.61 18.42 -2.28
CA VAL A 427 -9.10 19.71 -1.79
C VAL A 427 -7.66 19.63 -1.36
N GLY A 428 -6.80 20.40 -2.03
CA GLY A 428 -5.42 20.69 -1.60
C GLY A 428 -5.36 21.95 -0.74
N ARG A 429 -4.39 22.02 0.20
CA ARG A 429 -4.22 23.15 1.12
C ARG A 429 -2.76 23.55 1.23
N ASP A 430 -2.53 24.86 1.30
CA ASP A 430 -1.23 25.46 1.61
C ASP A 430 -1.43 26.78 2.38
N THR A 431 -0.38 27.31 2.97
CA THR A 431 -0.43 28.57 3.72
C THR A 431 0.73 29.48 3.34
N ILE A 432 0.46 30.78 3.31
CA ILE A 432 1.48 31.83 3.18
C ILE A 432 1.39 32.78 4.35
N SER A 433 2.52 33.19 4.89
CA SER A 433 2.60 34.20 5.96
C SER A 433 3.24 35.51 5.48
N PHE A 434 2.69 36.61 5.96
CA PHE A 434 3.27 37.96 5.77
C PHE A 434 3.60 38.55 7.13
N VAL A 435 4.88 38.74 7.39
CA VAL A 435 5.37 39.49 8.56
C VAL A 435 5.35 40.97 8.25
N ILE A 436 4.72 41.79 9.11
CA ILE A 436 4.67 43.24 8.89
C ILE A 436 6.04 43.85 9.20
N ASN A 437 6.60 44.56 8.23
CA ASN A 437 7.90 45.25 8.37
C ASN A 437 7.78 46.38 9.41
N SER A 438 8.69 46.40 10.37
CA SER A 438 8.81 47.43 11.38
C SER A 438 9.97 48.36 11.03
N PRO A 439 9.90 49.67 11.31
CA PRO A 439 11.03 50.54 11.08
C PRO A 439 12.21 50.20 12.01
N PRO A 440 13.46 50.31 11.55
CA PRO A 440 14.62 50.05 12.38
C PRO A 440 14.77 51.09 13.49
N VAL A 441 15.35 50.68 14.60
CA VAL A 441 15.73 51.54 15.72
C VAL A 441 17.18 51.94 15.57
N ALA A 442 17.39 53.21 15.20
CA ALA A 442 18.76 53.73 15.05
C ALA A 442 19.42 53.96 16.43
N ASN A 443 20.66 53.57 16.55
CA ASN A 443 21.48 53.82 17.73
C ASN A 443 22.83 54.44 17.28
N ALA A 444 23.07 55.68 17.66
CA ALA A 444 24.29 56.45 17.32
C ALA A 444 25.47 56.25 18.30
N GLY A 445 25.25 55.41 19.32
CA GLY A 445 26.22 55.22 20.40
C GLY A 445 26.17 56.31 21.47
N GLU A 446 27.08 56.23 22.43
CA GLU A 446 27.22 57.20 23.53
C GLU A 446 27.79 58.53 23.09
N ASP A 447 27.46 59.64 23.77
CA ASP A 447 28.05 60.98 23.55
C ASP A 447 29.56 60.94 23.78
N GLN A 448 30.32 61.55 22.84
CA GLN A 448 31.78 61.58 22.90
C GLN A 448 32.29 62.99 23.14
N TRP A 449 33.26 63.12 24.04
CA TRP A 449 34.05 64.40 24.27
C TRP A 449 35.37 64.27 23.54
N VAL A 450 35.59 65.13 22.56
CA VAL A 450 36.79 65.05 21.67
C VAL A 450 37.53 66.41 21.59
N GLY A 451 38.79 66.30 21.35
CA GLY A 451 39.65 67.53 21.10
C GLY A 451 39.42 68.08 19.70
N ALA A 452 39.83 69.36 19.48
CA ALA A 452 39.73 69.95 18.17
C ALA A 452 40.67 69.22 17.15
N SER A 453 40.22 69.06 15.91
CA SER A 453 40.92 68.42 14.80
C SER A 453 41.27 66.94 14.99
N VAL A 454 40.51 66.23 15.80
CA VAL A 454 40.61 64.76 15.98
C VAL A 454 39.61 64.06 15.07
N VAL A 455 40.03 62.94 14.45
CA VAL A 455 39.11 62.06 13.71
C VAL A 455 38.32 61.26 14.73
N VAL A 456 37.00 61.27 14.59
CA VAL A 456 36.08 60.56 15.45
C VAL A 456 35.43 59.45 14.63
N LEU A 457 35.38 58.21 15.17
CA LEU A 457 34.64 57.10 14.60
C LEU A 457 33.20 57.16 15.11
N LEU A 458 32.25 57.18 14.20
CA LEU A 458 30.81 57.00 14.48
C LEU A 458 30.45 55.53 14.21
N ASP A 459 29.84 54.92 15.19
CA ASP A 459 29.46 53.50 15.11
C ASP A 459 27.95 53.32 15.30
N GLY A 460 27.27 52.89 14.24
CA GLY A 460 25.83 52.60 14.24
C GLY A 460 25.50 51.11 14.34
N SER A 461 26.48 50.24 14.56
CA SER A 461 26.33 48.77 14.51
C SER A 461 25.40 48.20 15.60
N THR A 462 25.11 49.00 16.63
CA THR A 462 24.14 48.65 17.68
C THR A 462 22.69 49.02 17.34
N SER A 463 22.45 49.63 16.17
CA SER A 463 21.07 49.78 15.65
C SER A 463 20.45 48.42 15.43
N SER A 464 19.16 48.32 15.65
CA SER A 464 18.43 47.06 15.55
C SER A 464 17.16 47.20 14.72
N ASP A 465 16.78 46.10 14.11
CA ASP A 465 15.51 45.95 13.44
C ASP A 465 14.89 44.63 13.83
N VAL A 466 13.58 44.60 14.12
CA VAL A 466 12.89 43.41 14.59
C VAL A 466 12.76 42.37 13.46
N ASN A 467 12.74 42.83 12.21
CA ASN A 467 12.67 41.99 11.02
C ASN A 467 14.09 41.62 10.49
N ASN A 468 15.16 42.21 11.12
CA ASN A 468 16.56 41.93 10.82
C ASN A 468 16.98 42.31 9.37
N ASN A 469 16.39 43.38 8.84
CA ASN A 469 16.55 43.82 7.44
C ASN A 469 17.12 45.24 7.28
N ILE A 470 18.02 45.71 8.17
CA ILE A 470 18.72 46.97 8.01
C ILE A 470 19.57 46.94 6.74
N GLU A 471 19.26 47.76 5.72
CA GLU A 471 19.93 47.78 4.45
C GLU A 471 21.14 48.78 4.44
N SER A 472 21.04 49.91 5.14
CA SER A 472 22.04 50.94 5.10
C SER A 472 22.06 51.86 6.34
N TYR A 473 23.17 52.51 6.56
CA TYR A 473 23.37 53.54 7.60
C TYR A 473 23.68 54.87 6.94
N SER A 474 23.09 55.96 7.45
CA SER A 474 23.35 57.32 6.98
C SER A 474 23.56 58.23 8.16
N TRP A 475 24.65 59.00 8.11
CA TRP A 475 25.00 59.99 9.12
C TRP A 475 24.87 61.40 8.56
N SER A 476 24.27 62.28 9.31
CA SER A 476 24.15 63.70 8.97
C SER A 476 24.41 64.60 10.16
N GLN A 477 25.09 65.70 9.95
CA GLN A 477 25.26 66.72 10.97
C GLN A 477 23.99 67.58 11.10
N ILE A 478 23.45 67.69 12.29
CA ILE A 478 22.24 68.46 12.56
C ILE A 478 22.52 69.87 13.10
N SER A 479 23.67 70.08 13.76
CA SER A 479 24.06 71.40 14.31
C SER A 479 25.53 71.49 14.59
N GLY A 480 26.04 72.70 14.88
CA GLY A 480 27.44 72.96 15.23
C GLY A 480 28.35 73.42 14.06
N THR A 481 29.64 73.54 14.33
CA THR A 481 30.62 73.90 13.30
C THR A 481 30.73 72.80 12.24
N ASN A 482 30.72 73.18 10.95
CA ASN A 482 30.75 72.19 9.82
C ASN A 482 31.90 71.22 9.95
N ILE A 483 31.60 69.93 9.85
CA ILE A 483 32.54 68.83 9.80
C ILE A 483 32.43 68.10 8.46
N SER A 484 33.50 67.37 8.08
CA SER A 484 33.44 66.45 6.95
C SER A 484 33.14 65.04 7.45
N LEU A 485 32.06 64.42 6.95
CA LEU A 485 31.76 63.01 7.18
C LEU A 485 32.39 62.18 6.05
N PHE A 486 33.09 61.14 6.41
CA PHE A 486 33.73 60.21 5.47
C PHE A 486 33.08 58.83 5.66
N SER A 487 32.71 58.15 4.58
CA SER A 487 32.16 56.78 4.55
C SER A 487 33.30 55.73 4.61
#